data_e98e7defaa2a43924a58f724fe040dc3
#
_entry.id   e98e7defaa2a43924a58f724fe040dc3
#
_cell.length_a   1.000
_cell.length_b   1.000
_cell.length_c   1.000
_cell.angle_alpha   90.00
_cell.angle_beta   90.00
_cell.angle_gamma   90.00
#
_symmetry.space_group_name_H-M   'P 1'
#
loop_
_entity.id
_entity.type
_entity.pdbx_description
1 polymer ?
#
loop_
_entity_poly.entity_id
_entity_poly.type
_entity_poly.pdbx_seq_one_letter_code
_entity_poly.pdbx_strand_id
1 'polypeptide(L)'
;GGVFYLRIEDTDAKREVPGAAEGLINTLARYGIRFDEGAAIGENGEIIDRGDYGPYKQSLRGDIYHVYAKKLVSEGKAYPCFTTEEELRALEAVDKKAEVKSREWTEETEAEQKAAMRRLREFTIEDVERNLAAGNRFVLRILADGDPEKKTPFTDLVKGKLEIPENDEDFV
;
A
#
# COMPACT_ATOMS: atom_id res chain seq x y z
N GLY A 1 -21.48 -20.52 -4.76
CA GLY A 1 -20.17 -21.12 -4.91
C GLY A 1 -19.19 -20.10 -5.45
N GLY A 2 -17.97 -20.17 -5.01
CA GLY A 2 -16.84 -19.36 -5.44
C GLY A 2 -15.56 -20.11 -5.10
N VAL A 3 -14.41 -19.55 -5.44
CA VAL A 3 -13.09 -20.06 -5.09
C VAL A 3 -12.58 -19.33 -3.87
N PHE A 4 -12.15 -20.06 -2.85
CA PHE A 4 -11.66 -19.50 -1.59
C PHE A 4 -10.13 -19.55 -1.56
N TYR A 5 -9.50 -18.38 -1.59
CA TYR A 5 -8.05 -18.22 -1.66
C TYR A 5 -7.44 -17.94 -0.29
N LEU A 6 -6.22 -18.46 -0.08
CA LEU A 6 -5.35 -18.01 1.00
C LEU A 6 -4.07 -17.39 0.43
N ARG A 7 -3.85 -16.10 0.69
CA ARG A 7 -2.58 -15.42 0.44
C ARG A 7 -1.93 -15.03 1.76
N ILE A 8 -0.62 -15.26 1.88
CA ILE A 8 0.18 -14.85 3.03
C ILE A 8 0.80 -13.49 2.74
N GLU A 9 0.50 -12.51 3.58
CA GLU A 9 1.05 -11.16 3.50
C GLU A 9 2.20 -11.00 4.50
N ASP A 10 3.41 -11.30 4.05
CA ASP A 10 4.64 -11.42 4.84
C ASP A 10 5.66 -10.30 4.58
N THR A 11 5.22 -9.16 4.07
CA THR A 11 6.12 -8.04 3.73
C THR A 11 6.52 -7.18 4.92
N ASP A 12 5.87 -7.32 6.07
CA ASP A 12 6.24 -6.62 7.31
C ASP A 12 7.17 -7.48 8.18
N ALA A 13 8.47 -7.43 7.85
CA ALA A 13 9.50 -8.19 8.56
C ALA A 13 9.58 -7.89 10.08
N LYS A 14 9.07 -6.74 10.55
CA LYS A 14 9.08 -6.40 11.99
C LYS A 14 8.00 -7.14 12.76
N ARG A 15 6.92 -7.54 12.08
CA ARG A 15 5.78 -8.26 12.67
C ARG A 15 5.75 -9.74 12.30
N GLU A 16 6.70 -10.20 11.49
CA GLU A 16 6.77 -11.60 11.10
C GLU A 16 7.05 -12.50 12.32
N VAL A 17 6.19 -13.47 12.53
CA VAL A 17 6.36 -14.50 13.57
C VAL A 17 6.65 -15.83 12.90
N PRO A 18 7.83 -16.44 13.13
CA PRO A 18 8.16 -17.76 12.57
C PRO A 18 7.09 -18.80 12.89
N GLY A 19 6.66 -19.56 11.87
CA GLY A 19 5.63 -20.58 12.02
C GLY A 19 4.18 -20.07 12.11
N ALA A 20 3.95 -18.76 12.02
CA ALA A 20 2.60 -18.19 12.12
C ALA A 20 1.71 -18.60 10.95
N ALA A 21 2.25 -18.65 9.73
CA ALA A 21 1.51 -19.07 8.54
C ALA A 21 1.07 -20.53 8.62
N GLU A 22 1.96 -21.42 9.00
CA GLU A 22 1.67 -22.85 9.24
C GLU A 22 0.65 -23.01 10.37
N GLY A 23 0.82 -22.27 11.46
CA GLY A 23 -0.10 -22.27 12.60
C GLY A 23 -1.51 -21.83 12.20
N LEU A 24 -1.62 -20.77 11.37
CA LEU A 24 -2.88 -20.29 10.83
C LEU A 24 -3.60 -21.36 9.99
N ILE A 25 -2.90 -21.94 9.01
CA ILE A 25 -3.45 -22.95 8.11
C ILE A 25 -3.94 -24.16 8.90
N ASN A 26 -3.13 -24.66 9.82
CA ASN A 26 -3.47 -25.81 10.66
C ASN A 26 -4.66 -25.50 11.58
N THR A 27 -4.72 -24.29 12.14
CA THR A 27 -5.84 -23.88 12.99
C THR A 27 -7.14 -23.83 12.21
N LEU A 28 -7.15 -23.20 11.05
CA LEU A 28 -8.35 -23.11 10.19
C LEU A 28 -8.79 -24.50 9.73
N ALA A 29 -7.86 -25.38 9.37
CA ALA A 29 -8.17 -26.76 9.00
C ALA A 29 -8.88 -27.54 10.14
N ARG A 30 -8.51 -27.31 11.41
CA ARG A 30 -9.18 -27.92 12.59
C ARG A 30 -10.64 -27.46 12.73
N TYR A 31 -10.96 -26.25 12.28
CA TYR A 31 -12.33 -25.74 12.23
C TYR A 31 -13.07 -26.14 10.95
N GLY A 32 -12.49 -27.00 10.12
CA GLY A 32 -13.09 -27.43 8.87
C GLY A 32 -13.00 -26.40 7.74
N ILE A 33 -12.30 -25.28 7.93
CA ILE A 33 -12.10 -24.25 6.94
C ILE A 33 -10.93 -24.68 6.06
N ARG A 34 -11.23 -24.90 4.78
CA ARG A 34 -10.25 -25.31 3.77
C ARG A 34 -10.26 -24.31 2.62
N PHE A 35 -9.08 -24.02 2.10
CA PHE A 35 -8.91 -23.17 0.94
C PHE A 35 -8.90 -24.01 -0.32
N ASP A 36 -9.55 -23.54 -1.37
CA ASP A 36 -9.55 -24.19 -2.67
C ASP A 36 -8.19 -24.00 -3.34
N GLU A 37 -7.59 -22.80 -3.15
CA GLU A 37 -6.34 -22.38 -3.77
C GLU A 37 -5.56 -21.47 -2.81
N GLY A 38 -4.24 -21.45 -2.92
CA GLY A 38 -3.43 -20.56 -2.09
C GLY A 38 -2.24 -21.26 -1.41
N ALA A 39 -1.74 -20.63 -0.36
CA ALA A 39 -0.72 -21.21 0.50
C ALA A 39 -1.28 -22.43 1.22
N ALA A 40 -0.55 -23.53 1.18
CA ALA A 40 -0.92 -24.80 1.79
C ALA A 40 0.27 -25.44 2.51
N ILE A 41 -0.01 -26.44 3.36
CA ILE A 41 1.04 -27.22 4.00
C ILE A 41 1.40 -28.40 3.09
N GLY A 42 2.69 -28.51 2.75
CA GLY A 42 3.26 -29.63 2.03
C GLY A 42 3.47 -30.88 2.89
N GLU A 43 3.96 -31.95 2.28
CA GLU A 43 4.14 -33.24 2.92
C GLU A 43 5.17 -33.21 4.07
N ASN A 44 6.17 -32.34 3.96
CA ASN A 44 7.22 -32.19 4.98
C ASN A 44 6.92 -31.04 5.98
N GLY A 45 5.70 -30.44 5.92
CA GLY A 45 5.29 -29.35 6.79
C GLY A 45 5.64 -27.94 6.28
N GLU A 46 6.27 -27.82 5.12
CA GLU A 46 6.61 -26.55 4.47
C GLU A 46 5.39 -25.87 3.88
N ILE A 47 5.47 -24.53 3.71
CA ILE A 47 4.46 -23.78 2.94
C ILE A 47 4.73 -24.00 1.45
N ILE A 48 3.71 -24.48 0.75
CA ILE A 48 3.70 -24.66 -0.71
C ILE A 48 2.60 -23.81 -1.35
N ASP A 49 2.76 -23.54 -2.64
CA ASP A 49 1.71 -22.97 -3.47
C ASP A 49 0.83 -24.08 -4.04
N ARG A 50 -0.48 -23.93 -3.89
CA ARG A 50 -1.50 -24.80 -4.49
C ARG A 50 -2.47 -23.99 -5.33
N GLY A 51 -2.52 -24.23 -6.63
CA GLY A 51 -3.35 -23.54 -7.60
C GLY A 51 -2.53 -22.82 -8.66
N ASP A 52 -3.24 -22.08 -9.55
CA ASP A 52 -2.69 -21.59 -10.80
C ASP A 52 -2.20 -20.13 -10.75
N TYR A 53 -2.47 -19.37 -9.66
CA TYR A 53 -2.22 -17.94 -9.56
C TYR A 53 -1.13 -17.59 -8.52
N GLY A 54 -0.28 -18.56 -8.19
CA GLY A 54 0.89 -18.32 -7.30
C GLY A 54 1.89 -17.31 -7.86
N PRO A 55 2.91 -16.96 -7.09
CA PRO A 55 3.11 -17.32 -5.68
C PRO A 55 2.03 -16.74 -4.75
N TYR A 56 1.67 -17.49 -3.71
CA TYR A 56 0.68 -17.04 -2.72
C TYR A 56 1.31 -16.42 -1.48
N LYS A 57 2.62 -16.34 -1.44
CA LYS A 57 3.40 -15.58 -0.48
C LYS A 57 3.74 -14.23 -1.08
N GLN A 58 3.33 -13.13 -0.43
CA GLN A 58 3.43 -11.78 -1.01
C GLN A 58 4.87 -11.39 -1.32
N SER A 59 5.83 -11.72 -0.44
CA SER A 59 7.26 -11.45 -0.64
C SER A 59 7.83 -12.07 -1.93
N LEU A 60 7.23 -13.13 -2.45
CA LEU A 60 7.66 -13.81 -3.68
C LEU A 60 7.02 -13.23 -4.96
N ARG A 61 6.16 -12.22 -4.86
CA ARG A 61 5.42 -11.64 -5.98
C ARG A 61 6.09 -10.38 -6.58
N GLY A 62 7.31 -10.07 -6.18
CA GLY A 62 8.01 -8.85 -6.59
C GLY A 62 8.01 -8.62 -8.10
N ASP A 63 8.32 -9.65 -8.89
CA ASP A 63 8.37 -9.54 -10.36
C ASP A 63 7.01 -9.20 -10.96
N ILE A 64 5.93 -9.76 -10.42
CA ILE A 64 4.56 -9.45 -10.84
C ILE A 64 4.24 -7.99 -10.52
N TYR A 65 4.55 -7.53 -9.32
CA TYR A 65 4.32 -6.15 -8.91
C TYR A 65 5.10 -5.15 -9.75
N HIS A 66 6.35 -5.47 -10.09
CA HIS A 66 7.18 -4.62 -10.96
C HIS A 66 6.57 -4.42 -12.35
N VAL A 67 5.93 -5.42 -12.93
CA VAL A 67 5.25 -5.29 -14.24
C VAL A 67 4.11 -4.29 -14.13
N TYR A 68 3.26 -4.43 -13.11
CA TYR A 68 2.13 -3.52 -12.91
C TYR A 68 2.57 -2.11 -12.50
N ALA A 69 3.60 -2.00 -11.66
CA ALA A 69 4.19 -0.72 -11.27
C ALA A 69 4.70 0.06 -12.49
N LYS A 70 5.46 -0.60 -13.38
CA LYS A 70 5.93 0.00 -14.65
C LYS A 70 4.77 0.42 -15.55
N LYS A 71 3.71 -0.37 -15.60
CA LYS A 71 2.50 -0.02 -16.34
C LYS A 71 1.84 1.25 -15.78
N LEU A 72 1.68 1.35 -14.47
CA LEU A 72 1.11 2.54 -13.83
C LEU A 72 1.95 3.79 -14.13
N VAL A 73 3.27 3.69 -14.08
CA VAL A 73 4.16 4.80 -14.44
C VAL A 73 4.00 5.17 -15.92
N SER A 74 3.95 4.19 -16.83
CA SER A 74 3.76 4.45 -18.25
C SER A 74 2.41 5.09 -18.60
N GLU A 75 1.40 4.84 -17.78
CA GLU A 75 0.07 5.43 -17.89
C GLU A 75 -0.05 6.80 -17.16
N GLY A 76 1.02 7.27 -16.54
CA GLY A 76 1.01 8.53 -15.76
C GLY A 76 0.21 8.45 -14.46
N LYS A 77 -0.07 7.22 -13.96
CA LYS A 77 -0.84 6.97 -12.72
C LYS A 77 0.03 6.77 -11.49
N ALA A 78 1.32 6.67 -11.68
CA ALA A 78 2.31 6.58 -10.61
C ALA A 78 3.60 7.31 -11.01
N TYR A 79 4.35 7.74 -10.03
CA TYR A 79 5.63 8.44 -10.23
C TYR A 79 6.67 7.99 -9.20
N PRO A 80 7.99 8.04 -9.56
CA PRO A 80 9.05 7.76 -8.60
C PRO A 80 9.22 8.94 -7.64
N CYS A 81 9.22 8.67 -6.35
CA CYS A 81 9.46 9.64 -5.28
C CYS A 81 10.79 9.29 -4.59
N PHE A 82 11.74 10.21 -4.63
CA PHE A 82 13.08 10.08 -4.04
C PHE A 82 13.18 10.71 -2.66
N THR A 83 12.10 11.29 -2.16
CA THR A 83 12.06 11.90 -0.83
C THR A 83 12.27 10.83 0.23
N THR A 84 13.21 11.07 1.13
CA THR A 84 13.54 10.15 2.21
C THR A 84 12.47 10.14 3.30
N GLU A 85 12.45 9.06 4.11
CA GLU A 85 11.54 9.01 5.28
C GLU A 85 11.77 10.17 6.25
N GLU A 86 13.00 10.66 6.39
CA GLU A 86 13.34 11.79 7.27
C GLU A 86 12.76 13.09 6.74
N GLU A 87 12.83 13.32 5.43
CA GLU A 87 12.23 14.48 4.77
C GLU A 87 10.71 14.42 4.83
N LEU A 88 10.11 13.24 4.59
CA LEU A 88 8.67 13.03 4.75
C LEU A 88 8.21 13.30 6.18
N ARG A 89 8.92 12.74 7.16
CA ARG A 89 8.64 13.02 8.58
C ARG A 89 8.84 14.48 8.94
N ALA A 90 9.76 15.18 8.29
CA ALA A 90 9.94 16.62 8.50
C ALA A 90 8.77 17.42 7.93
N LEU A 91 8.24 17.02 6.78
CA LEU A 91 7.01 17.58 6.21
C LEU A 91 5.78 17.29 7.09
N GLU A 92 5.66 16.05 7.62
CA GLU A 92 4.62 15.68 8.57
C GLU A 92 4.83 16.28 9.98
N ALA A 93 6.08 16.53 10.41
CA ALA A 93 6.39 17.08 11.73
C ALA A 93 6.17 18.59 11.84
N VAL A 94 6.02 19.28 10.73
CA VAL A 94 5.44 20.64 10.73
C VAL A 94 4.05 20.58 11.34
N ASP A 95 3.36 19.49 11.15
CA ASP A 95 2.05 19.11 11.63
C ASP A 95 2.01 18.83 13.14
N LYS A 96 2.85 17.92 13.64
CA LYS A 96 2.90 17.54 15.07
C LYS A 96 3.41 18.65 16.00
N LYS A 97 4.19 19.58 15.48
CA LYS A 97 4.56 20.80 16.24
C LYS A 97 3.41 21.79 16.37
N ALA A 98 2.43 21.74 15.47
CA ALA A 98 1.21 22.52 15.58
C ALA A 98 0.28 21.94 16.66
N GLU A 99 0.15 20.61 16.76
CA GLU A 99 -0.63 19.95 17.82
C GLU A 99 -0.08 20.24 19.24
N VAL A 100 1.25 20.26 19.42
CA VAL A 100 1.91 20.49 20.71
C VAL A 100 1.83 21.95 21.17
N LYS A 101 1.54 22.90 20.28
CA LYS A 101 1.48 24.35 20.60
C LYS A 101 0.07 24.96 20.52
N SER A 102 -0.97 24.22 20.85
CA SER A 102 -2.36 24.76 20.92
C SER A 102 -2.78 25.61 19.68
N ARG A 103 -2.23 25.32 18.51
CA ARG A 103 -2.76 25.84 17.27
C ARG A 103 -3.88 24.89 16.84
N GLU A 104 -5.10 25.37 16.82
CA GLU A 104 -6.22 24.64 16.25
C GLU A 104 -5.87 24.25 14.81
N TRP A 105 -6.12 22.99 14.46
CA TRP A 105 -6.06 22.51 13.09
C TRP A 105 -7.01 23.37 12.25
N THR A 106 -6.48 24.11 11.31
CA THR A 106 -7.26 25.00 10.46
C THR A 106 -7.22 24.47 9.02
N GLU A 107 -8.22 24.80 8.23
CA GLU A 107 -8.26 24.52 6.78
C GLU A 107 -7.01 25.04 6.06
N GLU A 108 -6.41 26.13 6.56
CA GLU A 108 -5.19 26.72 6.03
C GLU A 108 -3.96 25.83 6.24
N THR A 109 -3.81 25.20 7.43
CA THR A 109 -2.72 24.27 7.73
C THR A 109 -2.84 22.99 6.92
N GLU A 110 -4.04 22.48 6.70
CA GLU A 110 -4.31 21.32 5.85
C GLU A 110 -3.97 21.62 4.37
N ALA A 111 -4.34 22.80 3.89
CA ALA A 111 -4.02 23.23 2.53
C ALA A 111 -2.51 23.38 2.29
N GLU A 112 -1.77 23.91 3.28
CA GLU A 112 -0.30 24.02 3.23
C GLU A 112 0.36 22.64 3.18
N GLN A 113 -0.11 21.67 3.97
CA GLN A 113 0.38 20.32 3.98
C GLN A 113 0.12 19.61 2.64
N LYS A 114 -1.11 19.70 2.13
CA LYS A 114 -1.46 19.16 0.81
C LYS A 114 -0.60 19.78 -0.30
N ALA A 115 -0.33 21.08 -0.24
CA ALA A 115 0.56 21.75 -1.19
C ALA A 115 2.01 21.22 -1.08
N ALA A 116 2.52 20.99 0.13
CA ALA A 116 3.84 20.44 0.34
C ALA A 116 3.94 19.00 -0.19
N MET A 117 2.94 18.17 0.06
CA MET A 117 2.89 16.79 -0.47
C MET A 117 2.78 16.77 -2.00
N ARG A 118 2.03 17.70 -2.61
CA ARG A 118 1.94 17.81 -4.08
C ARG A 118 3.28 18.17 -4.73
N ARG A 119 4.19 18.87 -4.06
CA ARG A 119 5.55 19.14 -4.57
C ARG A 119 6.37 17.88 -4.78
N LEU A 120 6.02 16.77 -4.12
CA LEU A 120 6.66 15.47 -4.35
C LEU A 120 6.42 14.94 -5.77
N ARG A 121 5.45 15.48 -6.50
CA ARG A 121 5.15 15.16 -7.91
C ARG A 121 6.05 15.92 -8.90
N GLU A 122 6.76 16.96 -8.45
CA GLU A 122 7.45 17.93 -9.31
C GLU A 122 8.87 17.48 -9.75
N PHE A 123 9.10 16.18 -9.88
CA PHE A 123 10.35 15.68 -10.47
C PHE A 123 10.28 15.77 -12.00
N THR A 124 11.24 16.48 -12.60
CA THR A 124 11.43 16.43 -14.05
C THR A 124 12.04 15.09 -14.48
N ILE A 125 11.98 14.77 -15.78
CA ILE A 125 12.62 13.55 -16.31
C ILE A 125 14.12 13.57 -15.99
N GLU A 126 14.78 14.73 -16.15
CA GLU A 126 16.19 14.92 -15.84
C GLU A 126 16.50 14.71 -14.35
N ASP A 127 15.60 15.08 -13.45
CA ASP A 127 15.77 14.83 -12.02
C ASP A 127 15.64 13.33 -11.71
N VAL A 128 14.70 12.65 -12.34
CA VAL A 128 14.54 11.20 -12.22
C VAL A 128 15.78 10.47 -12.72
N GLU A 129 16.25 10.79 -13.93
CA GLU A 129 17.47 10.20 -14.52
C GLU A 129 18.70 10.44 -13.65
N ARG A 130 18.87 11.66 -13.14
CA ARG A 130 19.99 12.01 -12.24
C ARG A 130 19.94 11.19 -10.95
N ASN A 131 18.79 11.08 -10.33
CA ASN A 131 18.62 10.31 -9.10
C ASN A 131 18.85 8.81 -9.31
N LEU A 132 18.35 8.25 -10.41
CA LEU A 132 18.60 6.85 -10.79
C LEU A 132 20.08 6.60 -11.05
N ALA A 133 20.75 7.48 -11.80
CA ALA A 133 22.19 7.38 -12.08
C ALA A 133 23.04 7.49 -10.81
N ALA A 134 22.60 8.26 -9.81
CA ALA A 134 23.23 8.36 -8.51
C ALA A 134 22.98 7.13 -7.62
N GLY A 135 22.10 6.20 -8.01
CA GLY A 135 21.71 5.04 -7.20
C GLY A 135 20.83 5.37 -6.01
N ASN A 136 20.16 6.52 -6.04
CA ASN A 136 19.24 6.92 -4.99
C ASN A 136 18.04 5.98 -4.91
N ARG A 137 17.64 5.62 -3.70
CA ARG A 137 16.46 4.81 -3.48
C ARG A 137 15.20 5.63 -3.75
N PHE A 138 14.17 4.98 -4.24
CA PHE A 138 12.88 5.60 -4.46
C PHE A 138 11.74 4.65 -4.11
N VAL A 139 10.57 5.20 -3.88
CA VAL A 139 9.30 4.49 -3.83
C VAL A 139 8.45 4.94 -5.00
N LEU A 140 7.51 4.10 -5.45
CA LEU A 140 6.50 4.53 -6.40
C LEU A 140 5.28 5.01 -5.62
N ARG A 141 4.84 6.24 -5.90
CA ARG A 141 3.59 6.77 -5.39
C ARG A 141 2.51 6.70 -6.46
N ILE A 142 1.34 6.25 -6.06
CA ILE A 142 0.15 6.30 -6.91
C ILE A 142 -0.40 7.71 -6.85
N LEU A 143 -0.60 8.29 -8.03
CA LEU A 143 -1.19 9.61 -8.20
C LEU A 143 -2.67 9.55 -7.86
N ALA A 144 -3.08 10.30 -6.86
CA ALA A 144 -4.48 10.50 -6.52
C ALA A 144 -4.96 11.82 -7.11
N ASP A 145 -5.94 11.75 -7.99
CA ASP A 145 -6.56 12.88 -8.70
C ASP A 145 -8.05 13.05 -8.34
N GLY A 146 -8.46 12.44 -7.24
CA GLY A 146 -9.82 12.57 -6.73
C GLY A 146 -10.15 14.00 -6.30
N ASP A 147 -11.44 14.28 -6.28
CA ASP A 147 -12.00 15.53 -5.80
C ASP A 147 -12.73 15.26 -4.49
N PRO A 148 -12.21 15.71 -3.32
CA PRO A 148 -12.80 15.41 -2.02
C PRO A 148 -14.20 16.01 -1.82
N GLU A 149 -14.57 17.00 -2.65
CA GLU A 149 -15.94 17.53 -2.67
C GLU A 149 -16.93 16.57 -3.34
N LYS A 150 -16.44 15.65 -4.17
CA LYS A 150 -17.23 14.57 -4.74
C LYS A 150 -17.26 13.38 -3.81
N LYS A 151 -18.44 12.79 -3.70
CA LYS A 151 -18.67 11.64 -2.83
C LYS A 151 -19.23 10.48 -3.64
N THR A 152 -18.64 9.31 -3.46
CA THR A 152 -19.14 8.06 -4.03
C THR A 152 -20.11 7.42 -3.05
N PRO A 153 -21.40 7.30 -3.40
CA PRO A 153 -22.37 6.62 -2.56
C PRO A 153 -22.21 5.11 -2.66
N PHE A 154 -22.24 4.42 -1.53
CA PHE A 154 -22.34 2.97 -1.51
C PHE A 154 -23.20 2.48 -0.34
N THR A 155 -23.69 1.25 -0.42
CA THR A 155 -24.49 0.66 0.64
C THR A 155 -23.68 -0.41 1.36
N ASP A 156 -23.28 -0.12 2.58
CA ASP A 156 -22.68 -1.08 3.49
C ASP A 156 -23.77 -1.97 4.11
N LEU A 157 -23.55 -3.27 4.19
CA LEU A 157 -24.55 -4.22 4.70
C LEU A 157 -24.83 -4.09 6.20
N VAL A 158 -23.89 -3.47 6.94
CA VAL A 158 -24.00 -3.26 8.39
C VAL A 158 -24.36 -1.82 8.73
N LYS A 159 -23.68 -0.86 8.10
CA LYS A 159 -23.80 0.59 8.39
C LYS A 159 -24.87 1.29 7.54
N GLY A 160 -25.38 0.63 6.49
CA GLY A 160 -26.36 1.20 5.59
C GLY A 160 -25.73 2.10 4.51
N LYS A 161 -26.42 3.16 4.11
CA LYS A 161 -25.94 4.08 3.07
C LYS A 161 -24.80 4.94 3.60
N LEU A 162 -23.69 4.93 2.89
CA LEU A 162 -22.50 5.75 3.15
C LEU A 162 -22.15 6.57 1.91
N GLU A 163 -21.50 7.71 2.13
CA GLU A 163 -20.91 8.54 1.10
C GLU A 163 -19.44 8.75 1.45
N ILE A 164 -18.55 8.34 0.58
CA ILE A 164 -17.10 8.43 0.79
C ILE A 164 -16.54 9.47 -0.15
N PRO A 165 -15.80 10.49 0.33
CA PRO A 165 -15.11 11.45 -0.53
C PRO A 165 -14.09 10.74 -1.41
N GLU A 166 -13.85 11.28 -2.59
CA GLU A 166 -12.76 10.79 -3.44
C GLU A 166 -11.40 11.10 -2.79
N ASN A 167 -10.43 10.21 -3.00
CA ASN A 167 -9.10 10.37 -2.44
C ASN A 167 -8.26 11.34 -3.30
N ASP A 168 -7.73 12.39 -2.70
CA ASP A 168 -6.82 13.38 -3.31
C ASP A 168 -5.38 13.31 -2.76
N GLU A 169 -5.08 12.31 -1.94
CA GLU A 169 -3.76 12.11 -1.34
C GLU A 169 -3.01 10.93 -1.99
N ASP A 170 -1.78 11.22 -2.48
CA ASP A 170 -0.91 10.20 -3.07
C ASP A 170 -0.44 9.20 -2.02
N PHE A 171 -0.37 7.92 -2.39
CA PHE A 171 0.04 6.83 -1.49
C PHE A 171 1.05 5.87 -2.14
N VAL A 172 1.79 5.15 -1.30
CA VAL A 172 2.79 4.12 -1.70
C VAL A 172 2.14 2.74 -1.72
#